data_c49a16c6c70d7c85533f96c4cd90b9c2
#
_entry.id   c49a16c6c70d7c85533f96c4cd90b9c2
#
_cell.length_a   1.000
_cell.length_b   1.000
_cell.length_c   1.000
_cell.angle_alpha   90.00
_cell.angle_beta   90.00
_cell.angle_gamma   90.00
#
_symmetry.space_group_name_H-M   'P 1'
#
loop_
_entity.id
_entity.type
_entity.pdbx_description
1 polymer ?
#
loop_
_entity_poly.entity_id
_entity_poly.type
_entity_poly.pdbx_seq_one_letter_code
_entity_poly.pdbx_strand_id
1 'polypeptide(L)'
;MIGLVLVTHGHLADEFVAATEHVVGEQTCIEAICIAADDDMEVRRADIAAAMARVDEGDGVIMLTDMFGGTPSNLAISLMRPGIEVIAGINLPMLIKLASVRKTMGVAAAVEAAQAAGRKYIAVASKMLGEAA
;
A
#
# COMPACT_ATOMS: atom_id res chain seq x y z
N MET A 1 10.25 6.87 10.19
CA MET A 1 8.95 6.23 9.85
C MET A 1 9.03 5.65 8.46
N ILE A 2 8.46 4.46 8.24
CA ILE A 2 8.45 3.82 6.93
C ILE A 2 7.62 4.63 5.95
N GLY A 3 8.14 4.87 4.74
CA GLY A 3 7.41 5.53 3.67
C GLY A 3 6.44 4.58 2.99
N LEU A 4 5.31 5.09 2.52
CA LEU A 4 4.30 4.30 1.80
C LEU A 4 4.05 4.90 0.42
N VAL A 5 4.08 4.06 -0.61
CA VAL A 5 3.73 4.46 -1.98
C VAL A 5 2.67 3.48 -2.49
N LEU A 6 1.50 3.99 -2.82
CA LEU A 6 0.42 3.19 -3.37
C LEU A 6 0.44 3.31 -4.89
N VAL A 7 0.50 2.17 -5.58
CA VAL A 7 0.60 2.12 -7.04
C VAL A 7 -0.52 1.22 -7.56
N THR A 8 -1.54 1.81 -8.14
CA THR A 8 -2.75 1.07 -8.51
C THR A 8 -3.27 1.41 -9.90
N HIS A 9 -4.18 0.60 -10.38
CA HIS A 9 -4.95 0.90 -11.58
C HIS A 9 -5.91 2.07 -11.29
N GLY A 10 -6.12 2.93 -12.27
CA GLY A 10 -7.08 4.02 -12.16
C GLY A 10 -6.83 4.90 -10.96
N HIS A 11 -7.88 5.33 -10.28
CA HIS A 11 -7.80 6.25 -9.16
C HIS A 11 -7.83 5.58 -7.78
N LEU A 12 -7.68 4.27 -7.71
CA LEU A 12 -7.75 3.54 -6.44
C LEU A 12 -6.76 4.06 -5.41
N ALA A 13 -5.52 4.34 -5.83
CA ALA A 13 -4.48 4.81 -4.90
C ALA A 13 -4.90 6.10 -4.20
N ASP A 14 -5.43 7.07 -4.94
CA ASP A 14 -5.89 8.34 -4.37
C ASP A 14 -7.03 8.10 -3.38
N GLU A 15 -7.97 7.25 -3.73
CA GLU A 15 -9.13 6.97 -2.88
C GLU A 15 -8.74 6.18 -1.63
N PHE A 16 -7.77 5.29 -1.73
CA PHE A 16 -7.25 4.58 -0.56
C PHE A 16 -6.56 5.53 0.42
N VAL A 17 -5.81 6.49 -0.07
CA VAL A 17 -5.18 7.49 0.80
C VAL A 17 -6.27 8.32 1.49
N ALA A 18 -7.27 8.79 0.73
CA ALA A 18 -8.37 9.58 1.27
C ALA A 18 -9.16 8.79 2.32
N ALA A 19 -9.48 7.52 2.05
CA ALA A 19 -10.21 6.68 2.99
C ALA A 19 -9.41 6.40 4.26
N THR A 20 -8.11 6.15 4.12
CA THR A 20 -7.23 5.94 5.27
C THR A 20 -7.20 7.18 6.16
N GLU A 21 -7.03 8.34 5.56
CA GLU A 21 -7.01 9.61 6.31
C GLU A 21 -8.34 9.94 6.95
N HIS A 22 -9.43 9.52 6.34
CA HIS A 22 -10.77 9.67 6.92
C HIS A 22 -10.88 8.87 8.23
N VAL A 23 -10.29 7.69 8.28
CA VAL A 23 -10.39 6.81 9.46
C VAL A 23 -9.37 7.14 10.55
N VAL A 24 -8.11 7.36 10.17
CA VAL A 24 -7.01 7.50 11.14
C VAL A 24 -6.37 8.88 11.19
N GLY A 25 -6.86 9.81 10.39
CA GLY A 25 -6.34 11.18 10.35
C GLY A 25 -5.26 11.36 9.29
N GLU A 26 -4.85 12.61 9.11
CA GLU A 26 -3.87 12.99 8.10
C GLU A 26 -2.56 12.21 8.25
N GLN A 27 -2.02 11.78 7.13
CA GLN A 27 -0.78 11.01 7.08
C GLN A 27 0.30 11.79 6.32
N THR A 28 1.54 11.64 6.75
CA THR A 28 2.71 12.14 6.01
C THR A 28 3.49 10.97 5.44
N CYS A 29 4.42 11.23 4.54
CA CYS A 29 5.26 10.21 3.91
C CYS A 29 4.44 9.08 3.28
N ILE A 30 3.37 9.45 2.60
CA ILE A 30 2.52 8.55 1.84
C ILE A 30 2.17 9.24 0.53
N GLU A 31 2.31 8.54 -0.58
CA GLU A 31 1.99 9.07 -1.91
C GLU A 31 1.24 8.05 -2.75
N ALA A 32 0.39 8.55 -3.63
CA ALA A 32 -0.42 7.74 -4.51
C ALA A 32 0.02 7.93 -5.96
N ILE A 33 0.23 6.83 -6.68
CA ILE A 33 0.52 6.82 -8.11
C ILE A 33 -0.61 6.05 -8.80
N CYS A 34 -1.39 6.75 -9.59
CA CYS A 34 -2.51 6.18 -10.32
C CYS A 34 -2.09 5.89 -11.77
N ILE A 35 -2.25 4.65 -12.19
CA ILE A 35 -1.82 4.21 -13.53
C ILE A 35 -3.05 4.10 -14.43
N ALA A 36 -3.07 4.86 -15.52
CA ALA A 36 -4.11 4.77 -16.53
C ALA A 36 -3.66 3.82 -17.66
N ALA A 37 -4.63 3.30 -18.40
CA ALA A 37 -4.37 2.28 -19.42
C ALA A 37 -3.41 2.73 -20.53
N ASP A 38 -3.42 4.02 -20.86
CA ASP A 38 -2.60 4.57 -21.93
C ASP A 38 -1.37 5.36 -21.46
N ASP A 39 -1.01 5.22 -20.21
CA ASP A 39 0.14 5.92 -19.65
C ASP A 39 1.46 5.37 -20.21
N ASP A 40 2.46 6.24 -20.30
CA ASP A 40 3.82 5.83 -20.63
C ASP A 40 4.44 5.16 -19.41
N MET A 41 4.83 3.91 -19.54
CA MET A 41 5.36 3.10 -18.43
C MET A 41 6.66 3.65 -17.86
N GLU A 42 7.54 4.17 -18.71
CA GLU A 42 8.81 4.74 -18.23
C GLU A 42 8.58 6.02 -17.43
N VAL A 43 7.60 6.82 -17.83
CA VAL A 43 7.22 8.03 -17.08
C VAL A 43 6.63 7.63 -15.73
N ARG A 44 5.74 6.65 -15.70
CA ARG A 44 5.15 6.17 -14.43
C ARG A 44 6.20 5.55 -13.51
N ARG A 45 7.15 4.81 -14.07
CA ARG A 45 8.25 4.23 -13.29
C ARG A 45 9.09 5.32 -12.62
N ALA A 46 9.41 6.38 -13.37
CA ALA A 46 10.14 7.53 -12.85
C ALA A 46 9.34 8.23 -11.74
N ASP A 47 8.02 8.35 -11.91
CA ASP A 47 7.15 8.93 -10.89
C ASP A 47 7.16 8.11 -9.60
N ILE A 48 7.13 6.79 -9.71
CA ILE A 48 7.19 5.90 -8.55
C ILE A 48 8.54 6.06 -7.83
N ALA A 49 9.63 6.04 -8.59
CA ALA A 49 10.97 6.21 -8.02
C ALA A 49 11.11 7.55 -7.29
N ALA A 50 10.58 8.62 -7.86
CA ALA A 50 10.59 9.93 -7.24
C ALA A 50 9.73 9.97 -5.96
N ALA A 51 8.56 9.32 -5.99
CA ALA A 51 7.70 9.22 -4.81
C ALA A 51 8.39 8.44 -3.69
N MET A 52 9.06 7.33 -4.02
CA MET A 52 9.83 6.55 -3.05
C MET A 52 10.89 7.42 -2.35
N ALA A 53 11.59 8.24 -3.11
CA ALA A 53 12.61 9.13 -2.57
C ALA A 53 12.00 10.18 -1.63
N ARG A 54 10.82 10.69 -1.98
CA ARG A 54 10.16 11.72 -1.15
C ARG A 54 9.64 11.17 0.17
N VAL A 55 9.15 9.94 0.19
CA VAL A 55 8.55 9.36 1.41
C VAL A 55 9.58 8.65 2.30
N ASP A 56 10.77 8.38 1.79
CA ASP A 56 11.80 7.64 2.53
C ASP A 56 12.51 8.55 3.53
N GLU A 57 12.35 8.25 4.81
CA GLU A 57 13.03 8.95 5.90
C GLU A 57 14.21 8.15 6.44
N GLY A 58 14.66 7.14 5.73
CA GLY A 58 15.76 6.27 6.15
C GLY A 58 15.32 4.94 6.76
N ASP A 59 14.02 4.74 6.95
CA ASP A 59 13.47 3.52 7.54
C ASP A 59 12.92 2.55 6.49
N GLY A 60 13.14 2.84 5.23
CA GLY A 60 12.66 2.02 4.12
C GLY A 60 11.28 2.46 3.60
N VAL A 61 10.83 1.76 2.57
CA VAL A 61 9.56 2.07 1.89
C VAL A 61 8.80 0.78 1.62
N ILE A 62 7.49 0.82 1.83
CA ILE A 62 6.59 -0.25 1.42
C ILE A 62 5.73 0.30 0.28
N MET A 63 5.79 -0.36 -0.87
CA MET A 63 4.90 -0.09 -1.98
C MET A 63 3.71 -1.03 -1.90
N LEU A 64 2.50 -0.50 -2.15
CA LEU A 64 1.28 -1.28 -2.08
C LEU A 64 0.58 -1.19 -3.43
N THR A 65 0.23 -2.34 -3.99
CA THR A 65 -0.49 -2.40 -5.25
C THR A 65 -1.83 -3.11 -5.07
N ASP A 66 -2.74 -2.88 -6.01
CA ASP A 66 -4.07 -3.47 -5.94
C ASP A 66 -4.07 -4.97 -6.23
N MET A 67 -3.24 -5.43 -7.17
CA MET A 67 -3.14 -6.86 -7.48
C MET A 67 -1.82 -7.16 -8.20
N PHE A 68 -1.32 -8.39 -8.08
CA PHE A 68 -0.20 -8.84 -8.90
C PHE A 68 -0.70 -9.16 -10.32
N GLY A 69 0.23 -9.12 -11.26
CA GLY A 69 -0.06 -9.49 -12.64
C GLY A 69 -0.51 -8.35 -13.54
N GLY A 70 -0.44 -7.13 -13.06
CA GLY A 70 -0.76 -5.94 -13.86
C GLY A 70 0.40 -4.98 -13.93
N THR A 71 0.26 -3.94 -14.74
CA THR A 71 1.29 -2.91 -14.90
C THR A 71 1.71 -2.26 -13.57
N PRO A 72 0.78 -1.85 -12.69
CA PRO A 72 1.20 -1.25 -11.41
C PRO A 72 2.14 -2.13 -10.61
N SER A 73 1.81 -3.41 -10.44
CA SER A 73 2.66 -4.33 -9.68
C SER A 73 3.99 -4.57 -10.36
N ASN A 74 4.00 -4.69 -11.69
CA ASN A 74 5.23 -4.92 -12.43
C ASN A 74 6.20 -3.74 -12.29
N LEU A 75 5.71 -2.53 -12.35
CA LEU A 75 6.52 -1.33 -12.16
C LEU A 75 7.07 -1.27 -10.72
N ALA A 76 6.23 -1.54 -9.73
CA ALA A 76 6.65 -1.53 -8.33
C ALA A 76 7.74 -2.57 -8.07
N ILE A 77 7.53 -3.81 -8.53
CA ILE A 77 8.48 -4.90 -8.36
C ILE A 77 9.83 -4.58 -9.00
N SER A 78 9.81 -3.89 -10.15
CA SER A 78 11.06 -3.54 -10.84
C SER A 78 11.94 -2.57 -10.04
N LEU A 79 11.39 -1.94 -9.03
CA LEU A 79 12.08 -0.98 -8.17
C LEU A 79 12.42 -1.54 -6.79
N MET A 80 12.18 -2.83 -6.57
CA MET A 80 12.55 -3.47 -5.30
C MET A 80 14.07 -3.51 -5.12
N ARG A 81 14.48 -3.30 -3.88
CA ARG A 81 15.88 -3.44 -3.43
C ARG A 81 15.87 -3.59 -1.90
N PRO A 82 17.00 -3.88 -1.24
CA PRO A 82 17.03 -3.97 0.22
C PRO A 82 16.41 -2.72 0.87
N GLY A 83 15.52 -2.92 1.83
CA GLY A 83 14.78 -1.84 2.49
C GLY A 83 13.50 -1.43 1.79
N ILE A 84 13.18 -2.03 0.63
CA ILE A 84 11.98 -1.75 -0.14
C ILE A 84 11.20 -3.04 -0.29
N GLU A 85 9.91 -3.02 0.05
CA GLU A 85 9.04 -4.18 -0.13
C GLU A 85 7.78 -3.81 -0.91
N VAL A 86 7.16 -4.79 -1.56
CA VAL A 86 5.92 -4.63 -2.31
C VAL A 86 4.86 -5.59 -1.77
N ILE A 87 3.69 -5.07 -1.42
CA ILE A 87 2.55 -5.88 -1.03
C ILE A 87 1.46 -5.70 -2.07
N ALA A 88 0.93 -6.78 -2.60
CA ALA A 88 -0.23 -6.75 -3.49
C ALA A 88 -1.49 -7.14 -2.70
N GLY A 89 -2.64 -6.68 -3.18
CA GLY A 89 -3.92 -6.96 -2.52
C GLY A 89 -4.28 -5.93 -1.46
N ILE A 90 -3.90 -4.68 -1.69
CA ILE A 90 -4.19 -3.57 -0.76
C ILE A 90 -5.65 -3.53 -0.36
N ASN A 91 -5.93 -3.35 0.91
CA ASN A 91 -7.25 -3.07 1.44
C ASN A 91 -7.16 -2.12 2.62
N LEU A 92 -8.29 -1.61 3.08
CA LEU A 92 -8.30 -0.59 4.12
C LEU A 92 -7.77 -1.07 5.48
N PRO A 93 -8.12 -2.28 5.96
CA PRO A 93 -7.53 -2.79 7.21
C PRO A 93 -6.01 -2.87 7.17
N MET A 94 -5.43 -3.23 6.03
CA MET A 94 -3.98 -3.25 5.83
C MET A 94 -3.39 -1.85 6.00
N LEU A 95 -4.01 -0.84 5.39
CA LEU A 95 -3.54 0.55 5.46
C LEU A 95 -3.67 1.13 6.86
N ILE A 96 -4.76 0.83 7.55
CA ILE A 96 -4.96 1.26 8.93
C ILE A 96 -3.87 0.67 9.84
N LYS A 97 -3.56 -0.62 9.64
CA LYS A 97 -2.47 -1.26 10.40
C LYS A 97 -1.12 -0.60 10.10
N LEU A 98 -0.83 -0.35 8.83
CA LEU A 98 0.41 0.31 8.43
C LEU A 98 0.53 1.72 9.01
N ALA A 99 -0.54 2.48 9.02
CA ALA A 99 -0.54 3.82 9.60
C ALA A 99 -0.07 3.83 11.07
N SER A 100 -0.35 2.75 11.79
CA SER A 100 0.08 2.58 13.17
C SER A 100 1.51 2.05 13.26
N VAL A 101 1.78 0.88 12.66
CA VAL A 101 3.04 0.17 12.87
C VAL A 101 4.24 0.79 12.14
N ARG A 102 4.00 1.59 11.10
CA ARG A 102 5.06 2.24 10.33
C ARG A 102 5.96 3.15 11.17
N LYS A 103 5.47 3.57 12.32
CA LYS A 103 6.17 4.49 13.20
C LYS A 103 7.18 3.79 14.11
N THR A 104 6.99 2.51 14.35
CA THR A 104 7.75 1.77 15.37
C THR A 104 8.39 0.49 14.89
N MET A 105 7.92 -0.08 13.78
CA MET A 105 8.45 -1.33 13.23
C MET A 105 9.36 -1.09 12.03
N GLY A 106 10.29 -2.02 11.80
CA GLY A 106 11.03 -2.05 10.53
C GLY A 106 10.18 -2.66 9.42
N VAL A 107 10.65 -2.58 8.18
CA VAL A 107 9.90 -3.02 6.99
C VAL A 107 9.42 -4.46 7.10
N ALA A 108 10.30 -5.40 7.46
CA ALA A 108 9.93 -6.82 7.52
C ALA A 108 8.78 -7.09 8.50
N ALA A 109 8.86 -6.53 9.70
CA ALA A 109 7.82 -6.70 10.72
C ALA A 109 6.51 -5.98 10.32
N ALA A 110 6.62 -4.78 9.75
CA ALA A 110 5.46 -4.02 9.30
C ALA A 110 4.71 -4.73 8.18
N VAL A 111 5.43 -5.34 7.24
CA VAL A 111 4.84 -6.10 6.14
C VAL A 111 4.07 -7.31 6.68
N GLU A 112 4.62 -8.05 7.63
CA GLU A 112 3.91 -9.17 8.24
C GLU A 112 2.64 -8.72 8.96
N ALA A 113 2.72 -7.64 9.73
CA ALA A 113 1.57 -7.08 10.42
C ALA A 113 0.47 -6.62 9.46
N ALA A 114 0.87 -5.95 8.38
CA ALA A 114 -0.04 -5.47 7.35
C ALA A 114 -0.75 -6.62 6.63
N GLN A 115 0.01 -7.64 6.25
CA GLN A 115 -0.54 -8.81 5.57
C GLN A 115 -1.55 -9.53 6.48
N ALA A 116 -1.21 -9.72 7.74
CA ALA A 116 -2.09 -10.35 8.72
C ALA A 116 -3.39 -9.56 8.90
N ALA A 117 -3.30 -8.24 9.03
CA ALA A 117 -4.48 -7.37 9.16
C ALA A 117 -5.35 -7.41 7.90
N GLY A 118 -4.73 -7.36 6.73
CA GLY A 118 -5.45 -7.41 5.45
C GLY A 118 -6.26 -8.69 5.29
N ARG A 119 -5.72 -9.81 5.76
CA ARG A 119 -6.41 -11.11 5.70
C ARG A 119 -7.47 -11.27 6.79
N LYS A 120 -7.16 -10.82 7.99
CA LYS A 120 -7.99 -11.03 9.17
C LYS A 120 -9.39 -10.45 9.06
N TYR A 121 -9.52 -9.31 8.42
CA TYR A 121 -10.80 -8.59 8.35
C TYR A 121 -11.61 -8.85 7.09
N ILE A 122 -11.20 -9.80 6.29
CA ILE A 122 -12.03 -10.32 5.22
C ILE A 122 -13.03 -11.27 5.88
N ALA A 123 -14.30 -10.88 5.93
CA ALA A 123 -15.31 -11.61 6.67
C ALA A 123 -16.64 -11.59 5.95
N VAL A 124 -17.38 -12.70 6.11
CA VAL A 124 -18.73 -12.85 5.58
C VAL A 124 -19.71 -12.50 6.71
N ALA A 125 -20.60 -11.55 6.47
CA ALA A 125 -21.49 -11.01 7.50
C ALA A 125 -22.29 -12.09 8.25
N SER A 126 -22.88 -13.02 7.54
CA SER A 126 -23.66 -14.09 8.17
C SER A 126 -22.83 -14.94 9.12
N LYS A 127 -21.59 -15.21 8.75
CA LYS A 127 -20.69 -16.00 9.60
C LYS A 127 -20.24 -15.21 10.82
N MET A 128 -20.01 -13.91 10.65
CA MET A 128 -19.63 -13.07 11.75
C MET A 128 -20.73 -12.94 12.79
N LEU A 129 -21.98 -12.87 12.36
CA LEU A 129 -23.11 -12.73 13.25
C LEU A 129 -23.52 -14.03 13.93
N GLY A 130 -22.74 -15.07 13.73
CA GLY A 130 -23.05 -16.36 14.32
C GLY A 130 -24.26 -17.04 13.75
N GLU A 131 -24.64 -16.78 12.46
CA GLU A 131 -25.77 -17.27 11.84
C GLU A 131 -25.53 -18.53 11.33
N ALA A 132 -24.98 -19.28 12.02
CA ALA A 132 -24.71 -20.60 11.68
C ALA A 132 -25.98 -21.31 11.52
N ALA A 133 -26.90 -20.65 11.79
CA ALA A 133 -28.17 -21.26 11.72
C ALA A 133 -28.61 -21.50 10.33
#